data_f0bc94a272fa2e1565bd0743d66516dc
#
_entry.id   f0bc94a272fa2e1565bd0743d66516dc
#
_cell.length_a   1.000
_cell.length_b   1.000
_cell.length_c   1.000
_cell.angle_alpha   90.00
_cell.angle_beta   90.00
_cell.angle_gamma   90.00
#
_symmetry.space_group_name_H-M   'P 1'
#
loop_
_entity.id
_entity.type
_entity.pdbx_description
1 polymer ?
#
loop_
_entity_poly.entity_id
_entity_poly.type
_entity_poly.pdbx_seq_one_letter_code
_entity_poly.pdbx_strand_id
1 'polypeptide(L)'
;MTKEQSTNEIEMQAKYWLWRIEQGLSQQERQSFVAWVNQKNEHHLALHKYSPSKKMSKVLADFNGLFPLEKKSPHKYKKTFNQFSLAASVIFFSLLSSHVFLNKSLLPFFQGTSSAIVYQQYSTKVGEHANFNLPDGSIVHLNTNSLLTISFSGDHRQLNLIKGEALFDVAKDKSRPFSVTSGEQSFTALGTIFNVQKSDNNHLELIVTEGRVLIADSNASLPELTKKIAKNSENNQENSIIIAGEKATIINQAQWSKSFVSPNALTEELAWQKGMLIFDGELLKTALEEISRYTDVTFTIQDEKIANRKVSGYFKAGDVDTLLDSISANFELNCTRTNHNTVLITKIDDLSNPLAQLRSR
;
A
#
# COMPACT_ATOMS: atom_id res chain seq x y z
N MET A 1 -40.56 13.88 8.89
CA MET A 1 -39.10 13.57 8.75
C MET A 1 -38.37 14.45 9.74
N THR A 2 -37.67 13.84 10.68
CA THR A 2 -36.87 14.55 11.68
C THR A 2 -35.62 15.14 11.01
N LYS A 3 -35.12 16.28 11.53
CA LYS A 3 -33.94 16.99 11.02
C LYS A 3 -32.71 16.08 10.92
N GLU A 4 -32.64 15.06 11.76
CA GLU A 4 -31.60 14.05 11.86
C GLU A 4 -31.63 13.04 10.69
N GLN A 5 -32.82 12.63 10.23
CA GLN A 5 -32.98 11.75 9.05
C GLN A 5 -32.56 12.45 7.76
N SER A 6 -32.85 13.77 7.63
CA SER A 6 -32.44 14.58 6.47
C SER A 6 -30.90 14.74 6.41
N THR A 7 -30.22 14.86 7.54
CA THR A 7 -28.74 15.00 7.60
C THR A 7 -28.03 13.71 7.19
N ASN A 8 -28.51 12.57 7.67
CA ASN A 8 -27.95 11.26 7.30
C ASN A 8 -28.10 10.94 5.80
N GLU A 9 -29.22 11.37 5.21
CA GLU A 9 -29.48 11.19 3.77
C GLU A 9 -28.53 12.04 2.92
N ILE A 10 -28.30 13.30 3.30
CA ILE A 10 -27.36 14.21 2.63
C ILE A 10 -25.92 13.68 2.73
N GLU A 11 -25.52 13.16 3.88
CA GLU A 11 -24.19 12.56 4.07
C GLU A 11 -23.98 11.32 3.21
N MET A 12 -25.00 10.48 3.07
CA MET A 12 -24.98 9.29 2.22
C MET A 12 -24.86 9.66 0.73
N GLN A 13 -25.61 10.67 0.30
CA GLN A 13 -25.55 11.19 -1.06
C GLN A 13 -24.20 11.86 -1.36
N ALA A 14 -23.61 12.57 -0.41
CA ALA A 14 -22.27 13.14 -0.56
C ALA A 14 -21.20 12.07 -0.77
N LYS A 15 -21.22 10.99 0.03
CA LYS A 15 -20.31 9.83 -0.15
C LYS A 15 -20.50 9.15 -1.49
N TYR A 16 -21.75 8.97 -1.95
CA TYR A 16 -22.06 8.44 -3.26
C TYR A 16 -21.46 9.29 -4.39
N TRP A 17 -21.64 10.62 -4.35
CA TRP A 17 -21.09 11.51 -5.37
C TRP A 17 -19.56 11.55 -5.36
N LEU A 18 -18.92 11.52 -4.20
CA LEU A 18 -17.46 11.44 -4.08
C LEU A 18 -16.94 10.17 -4.72
N TRP A 19 -17.56 9.03 -4.45
CA TRP A 19 -17.21 7.76 -5.08
C TRP A 19 -17.42 7.79 -6.60
N ARG A 20 -18.55 8.35 -7.09
CA ARG A 20 -18.82 8.49 -8.53
C ARG A 20 -17.80 9.39 -9.23
N ILE A 21 -17.37 10.47 -8.60
CA ILE A 21 -16.33 11.36 -9.10
C ILE A 21 -14.99 10.63 -9.27
N GLU A 22 -14.65 9.74 -8.36
CA GLU A 22 -13.43 8.92 -8.46
C GLU A 22 -13.48 7.92 -9.63
N GLN A 23 -14.65 7.40 -9.95
CA GLN A 23 -14.85 6.49 -11.09
C GLN A 23 -14.92 7.23 -12.45
N GLY A 24 -15.03 8.55 -12.44
CA GLY A 24 -15.25 9.40 -13.61
C GLY A 24 -16.74 9.57 -13.91
N LEU A 25 -17.20 10.83 -13.93
CA LEU A 25 -18.59 11.17 -14.23
C LEU A 25 -18.82 11.26 -15.75
N SER A 26 -19.90 10.64 -16.23
CA SER A 26 -20.46 10.91 -17.55
C SER A 26 -21.00 12.35 -17.63
N GLN A 27 -21.27 12.85 -18.84
CA GLN A 27 -21.78 14.20 -19.03
C GLN A 27 -23.14 14.42 -18.32
N GLN A 28 -24.00 13.41 -18.33
CA GLN A 28 -25.31 13.46 -17.67
C GLN A 28 -25.18 13.46 -16.14
N GLU A 29 -24.26 12.65 -15.61
CA GLU A 29 -23.98 12.60 -14.17
C GLU A 29 -23.34 13.89 -13.65
N ARG A 30 -22.52 14.57 -14.45
CA ARG A 30 -21.98 15.90 -14.11
C ARG A 30 -23.10 16.92 -13.92
N GLN A 31 -24.09 16.92 -14.82
CA GLN A 31 -25.26 17.81 -14.68
C GLN A 31 -26.06 17.49 -13.42
N SER A 32 -26.29 16.21 -13.14
CA SER A 32 -27.01 15.76 -11.94
C SER A 32 -26.27 16.11 -10.65
N PHE A 33 -24.95 15.95 -10.63
CA PHE A 33 -24.09 16.35 -9.51
C PHE A 33 -24.17 17.86 -9.25
N VAL A 34 -24.03 18.68 -10.30
CA VAL A 34 -24.15 20.14 -10.23
C VAL A 34 -25.54 20.56 -9.69
N ALA A 35 -26.62 19.96 -10.19
CA ALA A 35 -27.96 20.22 -9.71
C ALA A 35 -28.11 19.85 -8.22
N TRP A 36 -27.57 18.70 -7.80
CA TRP A 36 -27.64 18.27 -6.42
C TRP A 36 -26.85 19.19 -5.47
N VAL A 37 -25.62 19.57 -5.85
CA VAL A 37 -24.79 20.48 -5.02
C VAL A 37 -25.48 21.81 -4.80
N ASN A 38 -26.14 22.36 -5.82
CA ASN A 38 -26.81 23.68 -5.76
C ASN A 38 -28.17 23.67 -5.05
N GLN A 39 -28.68 22.50 -4.63
CA GLN A 39 -30.00 22.45 -3.96
C GLN A 39 -29.99 23.04 -2.55
N LYS A 40 -28.90 22.77 -1.76
CA LYS A 40 -28.81 23.22 -0.37
C LYS A 40 -27.35 23.42 0.03
N ASN A 41 -27.08 24.38 0.92
CA ASN A 41 -25.74 24.62 1.45
C ASN A 41 -25.16 23.43 2.26
N GLU A 42 -26.05 22.64 2.86
CA GLU A 42 -25.67 21.41 3.59
C GLU A 42 -25.00 20.38 2.70
N HIS A 43 -25.30 20.33 1.38
CA HIS A 43 -24.67 19.44 0.41
C HIS A 43 -23.19 19.80 0.20
N HIS A 44 -22.87 21.11 0.12
CA HIS A 44 -21.49 21.60 0.09
C HIS A 44 -20.70 21.21 1.35
N LEU A 45 -21.31 21.41 2.51
CA LEU A 45 -20.68 21.08 3.79
C LEU A 45 -20.42 19.58 3.91
N ALA A 46 -21.35 18.74 3.47
CA ALA A 46 -21.20 17.29 3.48
C ALA A 46 -20.07 16.82 2.54
N LEU A 47 -19.96 17.38 1.32
CA LEU A 47 -18.85 17.10 0.41
C LEU A 47 -17.50 17.47 1.03
N HIS A 48 -17.38 18.63 1.64
CA HIS A 48 -16.14 19.04 2.31
C HIS A 48 -15.79 18.15 3.51
N LYS A 49 -16.78 17.72 4.30
CA LYS A 49 -16.60 16.84 5.45
C LYS A 49 -16.01 15.47 5.05
N TYR A 50 -16.44 14.92 3.92
CA TYR A 50 -16.06 13.58 3.45
C TYR A 50 -15.02 13.59 2.33
N SER A 51 -14.42 14.75 1.99
CA SER A 51 -13.36 14.93 0.98
C SER A 51 -11.98 15.21 1.61
N PRO A 52 -11.34 14.22 2.28
CA PRO A 52 -10.13 14.49 3.06
C PRO A 52 -8.85 14.60 2.22
N SER A 53 -8.87 14.31 0.90
CA SER A 53 -7.65 14.27 0.11
C SER A 53 -7.45 15.52 -0.75
N LYS A 54 -6.17 15.99 -0.87
CA LYS A 54 -5.76 17.06 -1.80
C LYS A 54 -6.12 16.75 -3.27
N LYS A 55 -6.25 15.48 -3.62
CA LYS A 55 -6.64 15.02 -4.98
C LYS A 55 -8.10 15.33 -5.25
N MET A 56 -8.98 15.12 -4.28
CA MET A 56 -10.39 15.40 -4.38
C MET A 56 -10.69 16.91 -4.39
N SER A 57 -9.96 17.72 -3.60
CA SER A 57 -10.08 19.17 -3.67
C SER A 57 -9.64 19.74 -5.03
N LYS A 58 -8.73 19.08 -5.75
CA LYS A 58 -8.36 19.48 -7.11
C LYS A 58 -9.45 19.12 -8.12
N VAL A 59 -10.08 17.95 -8.00
CA VAL A 59 -11.23 17.57 -8.83
C VAL A 59 -12.42 18.47 -8.57
N LEU A 60 -12.69 18.82 -7.31
CA LEU A 60 -13.74 19.80 -6.95
C LEU A 60 -13.38 21.22 -7.44
N ALA A 61 -12.10 21.55 -7.61
CA ALA A 61 -11.66 22.83 -8.17
C ALA A 61 -11.98 22.95 -9.68
N ASP A 62 -12.12 21.85 -10.41
CA ASP A 62 -12.59 21.86 -11.81
C ASP A 62 -14.07 22.28 -11.90
N PHE A 63 -14.78 22.29 -10.78
CA PHE A 63 -16.14 22.82 -10.60
C PHE A 63 -16.13 24.20 -9.91
N ASN A 64 -15.07 25.01 -10.07
CA ASN A 64 -14.82 26.28 -9.38
C ASN A 64 -15.99 27.31 -9.46
N GLY A 65 -16.89 27.18 -10.45
CA GLY A 65 -18.10 27.97 -10.51
C GLY A 65 -19.15 27.64 -9.44
N LEU A 66 -19.05 26.47 -8.80
CA LEU A 66 -19.99 25.95 -7.82
C LEU A 66 -19.53 26.14 -6.37
N PHE A 67 -18.24 26.43 -6.17
CA PHE A 67 -17.63 26.63 -4.86
C PHE A 67 -17.00 28.02 -4.76
N PRO A 68 -17.79 29.10 -4.62
CA PRO A 68 -17.24 30.43 -4.41
C PRO A 68 -16.51 30.44 -3.06
N LEU A 69 -15.16 30.42 -3.12
CA LEU A 69 -14.36 30.71 -1.94
C LEU A 69 -14.78 32.12 -1.46
N GLU A 70 -15.27 32.23 -0.24
CA GLU A 70 -15.48 33.54 0.40
C GLU A 70 -14.14 34.29 0.34
N LYS A 71 -14.06 35.28 -0.53
CA LYS A 71 -12.99 36.25 -0.54
C LYS A 71 -13.10 37.02 0.77
N LYS A 72 -12.29 36.68 1.77
CA LYS A 72 -12.05 37.55 2.90
C LYS A 72 -11.62 38.89 2.33
N SER A 73 -12.48 39.88 2.45
CA SER A 73 -12.16 41.25 2.04
C SER A 73 -10.92 41.71 2.81
N PRO A 74 -9.92 42.29 2.13
CA PRO A 74 -8.77 42.83 2.83
C PRO A 74 -9.26 44.02 3.65
N HIS A 75 -9.13 43.93 4.96
CA HIS A 75 -9.31 45.05 5.86
C HIS A 75 -8.31 46.14 5.43
N LYS A 76 -8.85 47.22 4.89
CA LYS A 76 -8.07 48.41 4.54
C LYS A 76 -7.62 49.08 5.83
N TYR A 77 -6.43 48.73 6.30
CA TYR A 77 -5.72 49.57 7.26
C TYR A 77 -5.30 50.88 6.56
N LYS A 78 -5.90 51.96 6.97
CA LYS A 78 -5.44 53.33 6.59
C LYS A 78 -4.02 53.53 7.22
N LYS A 79 -2.97 53.45 6.39
CA LYS A 79 -1.62 53.82 6.76
C LYS A 79 -1.57 55.37 6.89
N THR A 80 -1.62 55.85 8.10
CA THR A 80 -1.07 57.20 8.39
C THR A 80 0.47 57.05 8.40
N PHE A 81 1.07 57.56 7.36
CA PHE A 81 2.55 57.54 7.19
C PHE A 81 3.14 58.65 8.05
N ASN A 82 3.70 58.30 9.20
CA ASN A 82 4.44 59.26 10.04
C ASN A 82 5.88 59.32 9.52
N GLN A 83 6.27 60.49 9.01
CA GLN A 83 7.61 60.76 8.39
C GLN A 83 8.80 60.69 9.33
N PHE A 84 8.60 60.33 10.62
CA PHE A 84 9.68 60.19 11.60
C PHE A 84 10.27 58.76 11.75
N SER A 85 9.76 57.78 11.02
CA SER A 85 10.23 56.39 11.19
C SER A 85 11.40 55.97 10.30
N LEU A 86 11.81 56.80 9.33
CA LEU A 86 12.93 56.48 8.42
C LEU A 86 14.32 56.66 9.08
N ALA A 87 14.46 57.61 10.04
CA ALA A 87 15.74 57.81 10.72
C ALA A 87 16.07 56.70 11.76
N ALA A 88 15.03 56.16 12.43
CA ALA A 88 15.20 55.12 13.43
C ALA A 88 15.55 53.74 12.80
N SER A 89 15.06 53.45 11.60
CA SER A 89 15.35 52.19 10.92
C SER A 89 16.78 52.09 10.39
N VAL A 90 17.36 53.20 9.93
CA VAL A 90 18.74 53.21 9.45
C VAL A 90 19.72 53.04 10.63
N ILE A 91 19.47 53.69 11.78
CA ILE A 91 20.28 53.52 12.99
C ILE A 91 20.17 52.09 13.54
N PHE A 92 18.98 51.52 13.55
CA PHE A 92 18.79 50.15 14.01
C PHE A 92 19.48 49.12 13.09
N PHE A 93 19.41 49.29 11.76
CA PHE A 93 20.10 48.45 10.81
C PHE A 93 21.63 48.60 10.85
N SER A 94 22.16 49.81 11.09
CA SER A 94 23.62 50.05 11.22
C SER A 94 24.17 49.47 12.54
N LEU A 95 23.42 49.56 13.63
CA LEU A 95 23.80 48.93 14.91
C LEU A 95 23.70 47.39 14.84
N LEU A 96 22.69 46.83 14.14
CA LEU A 96 22.59 45.41 13.93
C LEU A 96 23.70 44.87 13.03
N SER A 97 24.06 45.60 11.95
CA SER A 97 25.14 45.18 11.05
C SER A 97 26.52 45.26 11.73
N SER A 98 26.76 46.26 12.60
CA SER A 98 28.00 46.34 13.36
C SER A 98 28.13 45.23 14.41
N HIS A 99 27.02 44.84 15.04
CA HIS A 99 27.01 43.72 16.00
C HIS A 99 27.21 42.36 15.32
N VAL A 100 26.70 42.19 14.09
CA VAL A 100 26.90 40.97 13.30
C VAL A 100 28.32 40.88 12.75
N PHE A 101 28.97 42.04 12.46
CA PHE A 101 30.34 42.04 11.94
C PHE A 101 31.41 41.87 13.02
N LEU A 102 31.12 42.29 14.27
CA LEU A 102 32.07 42.22 15.40
C LEU A 102 31.97 40.89 16.18
N ASN A 103 30.85 40.19 16.14
CA ASN A 103 30.67 38.90 16.80
C ASN A 103 30.57 37.78 15.75
N LYS A 104 31.71 37.23 15.33
CA LYS A 104 31.78 36.00 14.52
C LYS A 104 31.18 34.77 15.21
N SER A 105 30.63 34.90 16.41
CA SER A 105 30.00 33.82 17.18
C SER A 105 28.48 33.74 17.09
N LEU A 106 27.80 34.59 16.26
CA LEU A 106 26.35 34.51 16.03
C LEU A 106 25.96 33.78 14.72
N LEU A 107 26.83 32.90 14.21
CA LEU A 107 26.50 31.95 13.14
C LEU A 107 26.24 30.51 13.61
N PRO A 108 25.47 30.24 14.70
CA PRO A 108 24.94 28.93 14.90
C PRO A 108 23.56 28.75 14.22
N PHE A 109 23.04 29.77 13.48
CA PHE A 109 21.70 29.70 12.91
C PHE A 109 21.63 29.03 11.52
N PHE A 110 22.79 28.70 10.96
CA PHE A 110 22.91 27.83 9.76
C PHE A 110 23.61 26.51 10.09
N GLN A 111 23.45 25.99 11.30
CA GLN A 111 23.62 24.57 11.49
C GLN A 111 22.48 23.92 10.73
N GLY A 112 22.84 23.25 9.65
CA GLY A 112 21.90 22.48 8.85
C GLY A 112 20.98 21.68 9.79
N THR A 113 19.70 21.84 9.63
CA THR A 113 18.71 21.00 10.29
C THR A 113 19.13 19.58 9.97
N SER A 114 19.79 18.92 10.91
CA SER A 114 19.96 17.49 10.88
C SER A 114 18.53 16.95 10.81
N SER A 115 18.10 16.57 9.61
CA SER A 115 16.78 16.02 9.41
C SER A 115 16.66 14.83 10.33
N ALA A 116 15.80 14.92 11.33
CA ALA A 116 15.61 13.85 12.29
C ALA A 116 15.26 12.58 11.51
N ILE A 117 16.00 11.51 11.74
CA ILE A 117 15.69 10.20 11.17
C ILE A 117 14.45 9.69 11.91
N VAL A 118 13.37 9.46 11.16
CA VAL A 118 12.17 8.82 11.69
C VAL A 118 12.37 7.31 11.56
N TYR A 119 12.48 6.63 12.69
CA TYR A 119 12.55 5.18 12.75
C TYR A 119 11.27 4.62 13.35
N GLN A 120 10.59 3.70 12.64
CA GLN A 120 9.36 3.03 13.09
C GLN A 120 9.35 1.57 12.66
N GLN A 121 8.60 0.75 13.40
CA GLN A 121 8.38 -0.65 13.11
C GLN A 121 6.89 -0.96 13.07
N TYR A 122 6.47 -1.74 12.08
CA TYR A 122 5.11 -2.21 11.88
C TYR A 122 5.10 -3.73 11.79
N SER A 123 4.12 -4.37 12.40
CA SER A 123 3.99 -5.82 12.37
C SER A 123 2.54 -6.27 12.39
N THR A 124 2.30 -7.46 11.84
CA THR A 124 1.03 -8.18 11.88
C THR A 124 1.26 -9.59 12.42
N LYS A 125 0.25 -10.15 13.08
CA LYS A 125 0.23 -11.55 13.52
C LYS A 125 -0.25 -12.46 12.39
N VAL A 126 -0.16 -13.77 12.59
CA VAL A 126 -0.78 -14.76 11.70
C VAL A 126 -2.29 -14.49 11.61
N GLY A 127 -2.84 -14.45 10.39
CA GLY A 127 -4.22 -14.12 10.09
C GLY A 127 -4.58 -12.63 10.18
N GLU A 128 -3.67 -11.76 10.63
CA GLU A 128 -3.88 -10.32 10.72
C GLU A 128 -3.36 -9.63 9.45
N HIS A 129 -4.06 -8.60 8.99
CA HIS A 129 -3.58 -7.64 7.99
C HIS A 129 -3.88 -6.21 8.47
N ALA A 130 -3.05 -5.25 8.12
CA ALA A 130 -3.18 -3.86 8.56
C ALA A 130 -2.70 -2.85 7.53
N ASN A 131 -3.25 -1.63 7.60
CA ASN A 131 -2.89 -0.54 6.70
C ASN A 131 -2.26 0.59 7.51
N PHE A 132 -1.13 1.11 7.03
CA PHE A 132 -0.38 2.17 7.69
C PHE A 132 -0.12 3.33 6.73
N ASN A 133 -0.37 4.55 7.20
CA ASN A 133 0.05 5.76 6.50
C ASN A 133 1.46 6.12 6.95
N LEU A 134 2.38 6.26 6.00
CA LEU A 134 3.77 6.63 6.26
C LEU A 134 3.93 8.15 6.32
N PRO A 135 5.04 8.65 6.95
CA PRO A 135 5.28 10.10 7.10
C PRO A 135 5.42 10.87 5.78
N ASP A 136 5.75 10.19 4.67
CA ASP A 136 5.87 10.78 3.33
C ASP A 136 4.55 10.81 2.54
N GLY A 137 3.46 10.30 3.13
CA GLY A 137 2.15 10.15 2.50
C GLY A 137 1.97 8.86 1.70
N SER A 138 2.96 7.96 1.68
CA SER A 138 2.79 6.61 1.15
C SER A 138 1.89 5.78 2.05
N ILE A 139 1.24 4.76 1.48
CA ILE A 139 0.41 3.80 2.22
C ILE A 139 1.05 2.42 2.10
N VAL A 140 1.12 1.71 3.21
CA VAL A 140 1.54 0.31 3.26
C VAL A 140 0.37 -0.55 3.70
N HIS A 141 0.06 -1.56 2.89
CA HIS A 141 -0.82 -2.66 3.28
C HIS A 141 0.07 -3.83 3.69
N LEU A 142 0.04 -4.20 4.95
CA LEU A 142 0.87 -5.26 5.52
C LEU A 142 0.01 -6.52 5.67
N ASN A 143 0.45 -7.62 5.04
CA ASN A 143 -0.26 -8.89 5.05
C ASN A 143 0.04 -9.70 6.32
N THR A 144 -0.48 -10.89 6.42
CA THR A 144 -0.32 -11.82 7.54
C THR A 144 1.15 -12.04 7.92
N ASN A 145 1.42 -12.20 9.24
CA ASN A 145 2.72 -12.57 9.82
C ASN A 145 3.90 -11.76 9.28
N SER A 146 3.73 -10.46 9.10
CA SER A 146 4.69 -9.58 8.46
C SER A 146 5.38 -8.65 9.44
N LEU A 147 6.62 -8.25 9.11
CA LEU A 147 7.42 -7.32 9.90
C LEU A 147 8.17 -6.37 8.97
N LEU A 148 7.85 -5.08 9.11
CA LEU A 148 8.41 -3.98 8.33
C LEU A 148 9.04 -2.95 9.25
N THR A 149 10.25 -2.50 8.94
CA THR A 149 10.87 -1.33 9.57
C THR A 149 11.05 -0.21 8.55
N ILE A 150 10.95 1.04 9.00
CA ILE A 150 11.18 2.21 8.16
C ILE A 150 12.27 3.10 8.78
N SER A 151 13.04 3.75 7.92
CA SER A 151 14.03 4.75 8.27
C SER A 151 13.99 5.88 7.24
N PHE A 152 13.32 6.98 7.58
CA PHE A 152 13.14 8.13 6.70
C PHE A 152 14.00 9.29 7.16
N SER A 153 14.68 9.92 6.21
CA SER A 153 15.46 11.15 6.43
C SER A 153 15.07 12.24 5.41
N GLY A 154 15.78 13.34 5.40
CA GLY A 154 15.56 14.43 4.45
C GLY A 154 15.81 14.04 2.98
N ASP A 155 16.64 13.05 2.72
CA ASP A 155 17.14 12.67 1.40
C ASP A 155 16.77 11.25 0.97
N HIS A 156 16.26 10.40 1.86
CA HIS A 156 15.88 9.02 1.51
C HIS A 156 14.70 8.48 2.33
N ARG A 157 14.02 7.47 1.73
CA ARG A 157 12.91 6.71 2.30
C ARG A 157 13.28 5.23 2.24
N GLN A 158 13.91 4.74 3.30
CA GLN A 158 14.36 3.35 3.39
C GLN A 158 13.40 2.51 4.22
N LEU A 159 13.08 1.34 3.72
CA LEU A 159 12.24 0.34 4.38
C LEU A 159 12.96 -1.00 4.36
N ASN A 160 12.65 -1.85 5.33
CA ASN A 160 13.14 -3.23 5.33
C ASN A 160 11.99 -4.18 5.67
N LEU A 161 11.58 -4.99 4.69
CA LEU A 161 10.63 -6.07 4.87
C LEU A 161 11.40 -7.30 5.38
N ILE A 162 11.39 -7.47 6.69
CA ILE A 162 12.16 -8.53 7.39
C ILE A 162 11.54 -9.89 7.09
N LYS A 163 10.18 -9.98 7.13
CA LYS A 163 9.40 -11.18 6.80
C LYS A 163 8.00 -10.82 6.32
N GLY A 164 7.35 -11.76 5.65
CA GLY A 164 5.96 -11.66 5.22
C GLY A 164 5.80 -10.92 3.91
N GLU A 165 4.72 -10.14 3.80
CA GLU A 165 4.30 -9.53 2.55
C GLU A 165 3.74 -8.14 2.78
N ALA A 166 4.07 -7.22 1.88
CA ALA A 166 3.56 -5.86 1.92
C ALA A 166 3.33 -5.30 0.51
N LEU A 167 2.19 -4.62 0.35
CA LEU A 167 1.93 -3.77 -0.81
C LEU A 167 2.21 -2.31 -0.43
N PHE A 168 2.95 -1.63 -1.28
CA PHE A 168 3.36 -0.25 -1.14
C PHE A 168 2.67 0.62 -2.19
N ASP A 169 1.81 1.55 -1.77
CA ASP A 169 1.32 2.66 -2.61
C ASP A 169 2.20 3.88 -2.32
N VAL A 170 3.20 4.09 -3.17
CA VAL A 170 4.28 5.04 -2.93
C VAL A 170 3.92 6.42 -3.42
N ALA A 171 3.95 7.40 -2.53
CA ALA A 171 3.81 8.82 -2.86
C ALA A 171 4.88 9.27 -3.87
N LYS A 172 4.45 9.97 -4.93
CA LYS A 172 5.33 10.43 -6.02
C LYS A 172 6.31 11.49 -5.51
N ASP A 173 7.58 11.10 -5.36
CA ASP A 173 8.68 11.99 -5.00
C ASP A 173 9.96 11.53 -5.71
N LYS A 174 10.31 12.24 -6.80
CA LYS A 174 11.49 11.93 -7.60
C LYS A 174 12.81 12.34 -6.94
N SER A 175 12.75 13.22 -5.94
CA SER A 175 13.93 13.72 -5.24
C SER A 175 14.41 12.77 -4.15
N ARG A 176 13.51 11.97 -3.59
CA ARG A 176 13.79 11.01 -2.53
C ARG A 176 13.33 9.62 -2.95
N PRO A 177 14.22 8.73 -3.36
CA PRO A 177 13.89 7.36 -3.70
C PRO A 177 13.21 6.64 -2.53
N PHE A 178 12.24 5.78 -2.85
CA PHE A 178 11.61 4.87 -1.91
C PHE A 178 12.20 3.48 -2.14
N SER A 179 12.99 3.00 -1.20
CA SER A 179 13.73 1.74 -1.33
C SER A 179 13.29 0.75 -0.25
N VAL A 180 12.76 -0.39 -0.69
CA VAL A 180 12.41 -1.52 0.17
C VAL A 180 13.49 -2.57 0.04
N THR A 181 14.20 -2.87 1.14
CA THR A 181 15.11 -4.01 1.19
C THR A 181 14.37 -5.23 1.72
N SER A 182 14.70 -6.41 1.21
CA SER A 182 14.26 -7.68 1.76
C SER A 182 15.35 -8.74 1.47
N GLY A 183 15.96 -9.26 2.53
CA GLY A 183 17.15 -10.09 2.39
C GLY A 183 18.28 -9.33 1.69
N GLU A 184 18.80 -9.91 0.61
CA GLU A 184 19.91 -9.37 -0.17
C GLU A 184 19.47 -8.48 -1.34
N GLN A 185 18.16 -8.28 -1.51
CA GLN A 185 17.59 -7.48 -2.60
C GLN A 185 17.06 -6.13 -2.13
N SER A 186 17.09 -5.18 -3.04
CA SER A 186 16.53 -3.83 -2.90
C SER A 186 15.57 -3.56 -4.05
N PHE A 187 14.39 -3.05 -3.73
CA PHE A 187 13.31 -2.67 -4.63
C PHE A 187 13.13 -1.17 -4.55
N THR A 188 13.60 -0.43 -5.55
CA THR A 188 13.60 1.03 -5.52
C THR A 188 12.59 1.63 -6.49
N ALA A 189 11.80 2.59 -6.01
CA ALA A 189 10.70 3.23 -6.70
C ALA A 189 10.69 4.76 -6.51
N LEU A 190 10.02 5.49 -7.44
CA LEU A 190 9.87 6.95 -7.37
C LEU A 190 8.40 7.42 -7.32
N GLY A 191 7.46 6.48 -7.16
CA GLY A 191 6.02 6.73 -7.16
C GLY A 191 5.30 5.64 -7.95
N THR A 192 5.12 4.50 -7.32
CA THR A 192 4.65 3.24 -7.91
C THR A 192 3.73 2.54 -6.93
N ILE A 193 2.93 1.60 -7.43
CA ILE A 193 2.22 0.65 -6.59
C ILE A 193 2.82 -0.72 -6.87
N PHE A 194 3.37 -1.36 -5.83
CA PHE A 194 4.01 -2.67 -5.96
C PHE A 194 3.89 -3.50 -4.68
N ASN A 195 3.89 -4.81 -4.85
CA ASN A 195 3.84 -5.81 -3.78
C ASN A 195 5.17 -6.53 -3.68
N VAL A 196 5.66 -6.74 -2.46
CA VAL A 196 6.82 -7.58 -2.17
C VAL A 196 6.41 -8.65 -1.18
N GLN A 197 6.65 -9.91 -1.54
CA GLN A 197 6.46 -11.06 -0.66
C GLN A 197 7.80 -11.74 -0.42
N LYS A 198 8.06 -12.08 0.83
CA LYS A 198 9.18 -12.90 1.26
C LYS A 198 8.67 -14.21 1.86
N SER A 199 8.96 -15.32 1.21
CA SER A 199 8.61 -16.65 1.70
C SER A 199 9.62 -17.16 2.75
N ASP A 200 9.27 -18.22 3.48
CA ASP A 200 10.10 -18.79 4.56
C ASP A 200 11.45 -19.34 4.05
N ASN A 201 11.53 -19.78 2.79
CA ASN A 201 12.78 -20.23 2.14
C ASN A 201 13.61 -19.06 1.56
N ASN A 202 13.30 -17.80 1.96
CA ASN A 202 13.92 -16.58 1.47
C ASN A 202 13.73 -16.29 -0.04
N HIS A 203 12.83 -16.97 -0.72
CA HIS A 203 12.43 -16.54 -2.06
C HIS A 203 11.64 -15.23 -1.96
N LEU A 204 11.87 -14.36 -2.94
CA LEU A 204 11.18 -13.07 -3.02
C LEU A 204 10.33 -13.02 -4.27
N GLU A 205 9.15 -12.44 -4.14
CA GLU A 205 8.30 -12.10 -5.27
C GLU A 205 8.03 -10.60 -5.27
N LEU A 206 8.18 -9.99 -6.43
CA LEU A 206 7.83 -8.59 -6.69
C LEU A 206 6.75 -8.55 -7.76
N ILE A 207 5.65 -7.87 -7.50
CA ILE A 207 4.60 -7.58 -8.49
C ILE A 207 4.46 -6.07 -8.58
N VAL A 208 4.47 -5.53 -9.80
CA VAL A 208 4.27 -4.09 -10.04
C VAL A 208 2.90 -3.87 -10.67
N THR A 209 2.05 -3.07 -10.02
CA THR A 209 0.70 -2.75 -10.53
C THR A 209 0.64 -1.38 -11.18
N GLU A 210 1.43 -0.41 -10.73
CA GLU A 210 1.56 0.91 -11.34
C GLU A 210 3.02 1.36 -11.32
N GLY A 211 3.49 1.91 -12.45
CA GLY A 211 4.81 2.51 -12.56
C GLY A 211 5.92 1.50 -12.82
N ARG A 212 7.04 1.64 -12.13
CA ARG A 212 8.23 0.79 -12.31
C ARG A 212 9.06 0.68 -11.04
N VAL A 213 9.70 -0.47 -10.85
CA VAL A 213 10.59 -0.78 -9.72
C VAL A 213 11.92 -1.29 -10.26
N LEU A 214 13.03 -0.77 -9.73
CA LEU A 214 14.37 -1.26 -9.98
C LEU A 214 14.72 -2.31 -8.92
N ILE A 215 15.12 -3.51 -9.36
CA ILE A 215 15.72 -4.53 -8.52
C ILE A 215 17.24 -4.32 -8.52
N ALA A 216 17.85 -4.33 -7.34
CA ALA A 216 19.28 -4.21 -7.16
C ALA A 216 19.74 -4.98 -5.91
N ASP A 217 21.04 -5.06 -5.70
CA ASP A 217 21.62 -5.53 -4.46
C ASP A 217 21.27 -4.58 -3.30
N SER A 218 21.00 -5.13 -2.11
CA SER A 218 20.68 -4.34 -0.92
C SER A 218 21.81 -3.39 -0.49
N ASN A 219 23.05 -3.70 -0.88
CA ASN A 219 24.24 -2.88 -0.62
C ASN A 219 24.48 -1.79 -1.68
N ALA A 220 23.67 -1.74 -2.75
CA ALA A 220 23.82 -0.73 -3.79
C ALA A 220 23.56 0.68 -3.25
N SER A 221 24.37 1.65 -3.67
CA SER A 221 24.25 3.03 -3.19
C SER A 221 22.98 3.71 -3.73
N LEU A 222 22.23 4.40 -2.88
CA LEU A 222 21.01 5.12 -3.26
C LEU A 222 21.21 6.11 -4.43
N PRO A 223 22.32 6.90 -4.52
CA PRO A 223 22.57 7.76 -5.65
C PRO A 223 22.69 7.03 -6.99
N GLU A 224 23.29 5.82 -6.99
CA GLU A 224 23.37 4.99 -8.20
C GLU A 224 22.01 4.45 -8.59
N LEU A 225 21.21 3.97 -7.62
CA LEU A 225 19.85 3.48 -7.84
C LEU A 225 18.97 4.59 -8.42
N THR A 226 19.01 5.79 -7.86
CA THR A 226 18.26 6.95 -8.35
C THR A 226 18.63 7.31 -9.78
N LYS A 227 19.93 7.32 -10.10
CA LYS A 227 20.44 7.61 -11.44
C LYS A 227 20.00 6.54 -12.45
N LYS A 228 20.03 5.27 -12.08
CA LYS A 228 19.58 4.15 -12.91
C LYS A 228 18.07 4.25 -13.21
N ILE A 229 17.22 4.44 -12.22
CA ILE A 229 15.77 4.59 -12.42
C ILE A 229 15.45 5.81 -13.31
N ALA A 230 16.11 6.94 -13.06
CA ALA A 230 15.89 8.17 -13.81
C ALA A 230 16.35 8.02 -15.28
N LYS A 231 17.53 7.43 -15.53
CA LYS A 231 18.09 7.23 -16.87
C LYS A 231 17.27 6.25 -17.70
N ASN A 232 16.75 5.18 -17.09
CA ASN A 232 16.00 4.13 -17.77
C ASN A 232 14.51 4.46 -17.95
N SER A 233 14.10 5.70 -17.60
CA SER A 233 12.74 6.17 -17.93
C SER A 233 12.49 6.27 -19.44
N GLU A 234 13.54 6.30 -20.27
CA GLU A 234 13.47 6.40 -21.73
C GLU A 234 13.72 5.08 -22.47
N ASN A 235 14.39 4.09 -21.85
CA ASN A 235 14.69 2.80 -22.47
C ASN A 235 14.37 1.64 -21.51
N ASN A 236 13.29 0.90 -21.77
CA ASN A 236 12.86 -0.29 -21.01
C ASN A 236 13.77 -1.54 -21.21
N GLN A 237 15.04 -1.36 -21.56
CA GLN A 237 15.93 -2.48 -21.95
C GLN A 237 16.75 -3.08 -20.82
N GLU A 238 16.65 -2.59 -19.58
CA GLU A 238 17.41 -3.18 -18.47
C GLU A 238 16.57 -4.28 -17.78
N ASN A 239 17.07 -5.51 -17.79
CA ASN A 239 16.41 -6.68 -17.20
C ASN A 239 16.06 -6.47 -15.70
N SER A 240 16.76 -5.57 -15.01
CA SER A 240 16.55 -5.26 -13.59
C SER A 240 15.36 -4.32 -13.30
N ILE A 241 14.67 -3.82 -14.32
CA ILE A 241 13.46 -2.99 -14.15
C ILE A 241 12.21 -3.83 -14.40
N ILE A 242 11.32 -3.82 -13.42
CA ILE A 242 9.99 -4.43 -13.47
C ILE A 242 8.97 -3.30 -13.65
N ILE A 243 8.10 -3.44 -14.63
CA ILE A 243 7.06 -2.44 -14.95
C ILE A 243 5.67 -2.96 -14.59
N ALA A 244 4.68 -2.07 -14.65
CA ALA A 244 3.28 -2.42 -14.38
C ALA A 244 2.83 -3.62 -15.23
N GLY A 245 2.20 -4.62 -14.57
CA GLY A 245 1.79 -5.90 -15.15
C GLY A 245 2.88 -6.96 -15.20
N GLU A 246 4.05 -6.71 -14.62
CA GLU A 246 5.12 -7.70 -14.52
C GLU A 246 5.30 -8.22 -13.06
N LYS A 247 5.71 -9.47 -12.96
CA LYS A 247 6.14 -10.18 -11.74
C LYS A 247 7.59 -10.61 -11.88
N ALA A 248 8.39 -10.42 -10.84
CA ALA A 248 9.71 -11.02 -10.72
C ALA A 248 9.71 -12.03 -9.56
N THR A 249 10.22 -13.22 -9.84
CA THR A 249 10.45 -14.27 -8.83
C THR A 249 11.95 -14.43 -8.64
N ILE A 250 12.42 -14.24 -7.40
CA ILE A 250 13.83 -14.17 -7.05
C ILE A 250 14.14 -15.32 -6.07
N ILE A 251 14.98 -16.25 -6.50
CA ILE A 251 15.42 -17.39 -5.68
C ILE A 251 16.68 -17.02 -4.89
N ASN A 252 17.58 -16.27 -5.55
CA ASN A 252 18.79 -15.70 -4.95
C ASN A 252 19.32 -14.55 -5.83
N GLN A 253 20.44 -13.91 -5.45
CA GLN A 253 21.00 -12.76 -6.19
C GLN A 253 21.30 -13.05 -7.67
N ALA A 254 21.72 -14.27 -8.00
CA ALA A 254 22.11 -14.66 -9.35
C ALA A 254 20.97 -15.29 -10.16
N GLN A 255 19.89 -15.72 -9.50
CA GLN A 255 18.83 -16.51 -10.12
C GLN A 255 17.46 -15.88 -9.85
N TRP A 256 16.94 -15.19 -10.84
CA TRP A 256 15.59 -14.64 -10.83
C TRP A 256 15.00 -14.64 -12.25
N SER A 257 13.69 -14.59 -12.32
CA SER A 257 12.95 -14.59 -13.58
C SER A 257 11.90 -13.48 -13.57
N LYS A 258 11.53 -13.03 -14.77
CA LYS A 258 10.50 -12.02 -14.99
C LYS A 258 9.43 -12.57 -15.92
N SER A 259 8.16 -12.35 -15.58
CA SER A 259 7.01 -12.77 -16.38
C SER A 259 5.91 -11.71 -16.36
N PHE A 260 5.05 -11.70 -17.38
CA PHE A 260 3.82 -10.91 -17.38
C PHE A 260 2.76 -11.58 -16.50
N VAL A 261 2.00 -10.75 -15.79
CA VAL A 261 0.85 -11.18 -14.98
C VAL A 261 -0.42 -10.67 -15.65
N SER A 262 -1.35 -11.57 -15.95
CA SER A 262 -2.64 -11.18 -16.51
C SER A 262 -3.44 -10.33 -15.50
N PRO A 263 -4.37 -9.46 -15.93
CA PRO A 263 -5.20 -8.69 -15.01
C PRO A 263 -6.00 -9.55 -14.02
N ASN A 264 -6.42 -10.75 -14.42
CA ASN A 264 -7.11 -11.69 -13.54
C ASN A 264 -6.15 -12.23 -12.49
N ALA A 265 -4.99 -12.77 -12.90
CA ALA A 265 -3.98 -13.27 -11.98
C ALA A 265 -3.47 -12.19 -11.02
N LEU A 266 -3.38 -10.93 -11.47
CA LEU A 266 -3.06 -9.80 -10.60
C LEU A 266 -4.13 -9.57 -9.52
N THR A 267 -5.41 -9.72 -9.89
CA THR A 267 -6.53 -9.64 -8.94
C THR A 267 -6.49 -10.76 -7.92
N GLU A 268 -6.12 -11.97 -8.33
CA GLU A 268 -5.98 -13.16 -7.48
C GLU A 268 -4.82 -12.98 -6.49
N GLU A 269 -3.63 -12.66 -6.97
CA GLU A 269 -2.41 -12.45 -6.18
C GLU A 269 -2.58 -11.35 -5.11
N LEU A 270 -3.40 -10.32 -5.37
CA LEU A 270 -3.61 -9.19 -4.48
C LEU A 270 -4.95 -9.22 -3.73
N ALA A 271 -5.72 -10.32 -3.83
CA ALA A 271 -7.02 -10.47 -3.16
C ALA A 271 -6.93 -10.41 -1.62
N TRP A 272 -5.76 -10.76 -1.09
CA TRP A 272 -5.48 -10.71 0.35
C TRP A 272 -5.70 -9.32 0.97
N GLN A 273 -5.53 -8.23 0.22
CA GLN A 273 -5.83 -6.86 0.68
C GLN A 273 -7.31 -6.70 1.12
N LYS A 274 -8.20 -7.54 0.59
CA LYS A 274 -9.63 -7.60 0.93
C LYS A 274 -9.94 -8.75 1.90
N GLY A 275 -8.92 -9.40 2.45
CA GLY A 275 -9.07 -10.56 3.32
C GLY A 275 -9.54 -11.81 2.59
N MET A 276 -9.29 -11.91 1.28
CA MET A 276 -9.70 -13.03 0.43
C MET A 276 -8.49 -13.74 -0.17
N LEU A 277 -8.61 -15.02 -0.42
CA LEU A 277 -7.73 -15.83 -1.23
C LEU A 277 -8.54 -16.32 -2.43
N ILE A 278 -7.99 -16.17 -3.63
CA ILE A 278 -8.63 -16.59 -4.88
C ILE A 278 -7.70 -17.58 -5.55
N PHE A 279 -8.24 -18.73 -5.92
CA PHE A 279 -7.55 -19.77 -6.67
C PHE A 279 -8.29 -20.02 -7.99
N ASP A 280 -7.56 -20.15 -9.10
CA ASP A 280 -8.10 -20.43 -10.44
C ASP A 280 -7.34 -21.57 -11.13
N GLY A 281 -7.41 -22.76 -10.53
CA GLY A 281 -6.80 -23.98 -11.07
C GLY A 281 -5.43 -24.30 -10.50
N GLU A 282 -5.05 -23.71 -9.38
CA GLU A 282 -3.85 -24.07 -8.61
C GLU A 282 -3.93 -25.49 -8.08
N LEU A 283 -2.76 -26.09 -7.88
CA LEU A 283 -2.69 -27.39 -7.22
C LEU A 283 -3.12 -27.27 -5.76
N LEU A 284 -3.86 -28.27 -5.26
CA LEU A 284 -4.33 -28.28 -3.88
C LEU A 284 -3.19 -28.07 -2.87
N LYS A 285 -2.03 -28.68 -3.10
CA LYS A 285 -0.85 -28.47 -2.25
C LYS A 285 -0.43 -27.01 -2.18
N THR A 286 -0.39 -26.33 -3.33
CA THR A 286 0.01 -24.90 -3.41
C THR A 286 -1.04 -24.00 -2.75
N ALA A 287 -2.33 -24.31 -2.98
CA ALA A 287 -3.41 -23.58 -2.32
C ALA A 287 -3.35 -23.74 -0.78
N LEU A 288 -3.07 -24.94 -0.29
CA LEU A 288 -2.93 -25.19 1.15
C LEU A 288 -1.67 -24.55 1.75
N GLU A 289 -0.57 -24.48 1.00
CA GLU A 289 0.64 -23.73 1.40
C GLU A 289 0.32 -22.23 1.57
N GLU A 290 -0.40 -21.64 0.61
CA GLU A 290 -0.82 -20.24 0.72
C GLU A 290 -1.79 -20.02 1.91
N ILE A 291 -2.77 -20.90 2.10
CA ILE A 291 -3.71 -20.83 3.22
C ILE A 291 -3.00 -20.96 4.57
N SER A 292 -1.97 -21.81 4.66
CA SER A 292 -1.17 -21.99 5.87
C SER A 292 -0.48 -20.71 6.35
N ARG A 293 -0.29 -19.73 5.49
CA ARG A 293 0.25 -18.42 5.88
C ARG A 293 -0.70 -17.66 6.82
N TYR A 294 -2.01 -17.92 6.72
CA TYR A 294 -3.07 -17.19 7.44
C TYR A 294 -3.60 -17.92 8.67
N THR A 295 -3.02 -19.05 9.02
CA THR A 295 -3.45 -19.88 10.14
C THR A 295 -2.26 -20.59 10.77
N ASP A 296 -2.42 -21.03 12.03
CA ASP A 296 -1.46 -21.92 12.68
C ASP A 296 -1.67 -23.40 12.32
N VAL A 297 -2.60 -23.69 11.40
CA VAL A 297 -2.93 -25.05 10.98
C VAL A 297 -1.95 -25.53 9.90
N THR A 298 -1.39 -26.73 10.12
CA THR A 298 -0.59 -27.45 9.16
C THR A 298 -1.44 -28.49 8.44
N PHE A 299 -1.39 -28.51 7.11
CA PHE A 299 -2.09 -29.51 6.30
C PHE A 299 -1.13 -30.61 5.87
N THR A 300 -1.59 -31.87 5.99
CA THR A 300 -0.84 -33.05 5.53
C THR A 300 -1.69 -33.79 4.51
N ILE A 301 -1.15 -34.02 3.31
CA ILE A 301 -1.78 -34.81 2.26
C ILE A 301 -0.99 -36.11 2.12
N GLN A 302 -1.63 -37.27 2.24
CA GLN A 302 -0.96 -38.55 2.13
C GLN A 302 -0.78 -39.04 0.69
N ASP A 303 -1.71 -38.68 -0.21
CA ASP A 303 -1.70 -39.13 -1.60
C ASP A 303 -1.31 -37.97 -2.54
N GLU A 304 -0.23 -38.17 -3.30
CA GLU A 304 0.24 -37.17 -4.27
C GLU A 304 -0.79 -36.87 -5.37
N LYS A 305 -1.67 -37.80 -5.70
CA LYS A 305 -2.78 -37.57 -6.64
C LYS A 305 -3.78 -36.56 -6.08
N ILE A 306 -3.99 -36.55 -4.77
CA ILE A 306 -4.80 -35.53 -4.08
C ILE A 306 -4.08 -34.20 -4.11
N ALA A 307 -2.80 -34.17 -3.77
CA ALA A 307 -1.97 -32.97 -3.75
C ALA A 307 -1.96 -32.21 -5.10
N ASN A 308 -2.04 -32.97 -6.19
CA ASN A 308 -2.01 -32.44 -7.56
C ASN A 308 -3.42 -32.16 -8.15
N ARG A 309 -4.51 -32.25 -7.37
CA ARG A 309 -5.85 -31.82 -7.82
C ARG A 309 -5.88 -30.31 -7.97
N LYS A 310 -6.62 -29.84 -8.96
CA LYS A 310 -6.81 -28.41 -9.20
C LYS A 310 -7.96 -27.87 -8.35
N VAL A 311 -7.71 -26.71 -7.72
CA VAL A 311 -8.67 -26.00 -6.88
C VAL A 311 -8.99 -24.67 -7.52
N SER A 312 -10.27 -24.32 -7.58
CA SER A 312 -10.74 -22.99 -7.97
C SER A 312 -11.81 -22.53 -6.97
N GLY A 313 -11.74 -21.27 -6.55
CA GLY A 313 -12.72 -20.72 -5.61
C GLY A 313 -12.25 -19.47 -4.91
N TYR A 314 -13.17 -18.89 -4.14
CA TYR A 314 -12.97 -17.70 -3.32
C TYR A 314 -13.05 -18.10 -1.86
N PHE A 315 -12.00 -17.84 -1.10
CA PHE A 315 -11.91 -18.21 0.30
C PHE A 315 -11.59 -16.99 1.15
N LYS A 316 -12.19 -16.92 2.33
CA LYS A 316 -11.81 -15.89 3.29
C LYS A 316 -10.49 -16.31 3.96
N ALA A 317 -9.51 -15.41 3.96
CA ALA A 317 -8.22 -15.65 4.60
C ALA A 317 -8.41 -15.99 6.08
N GLY A 318 -7.82 -17.11 6.54
CA GLY A 318 -7.91 -17.59 7.92
C GLY A 318 -9.19 -18.37 8.28
N ASP A 319 -10.18 -18.49 7.38
CA ASP A 319 -11.38 -19.28 7.61
C ASP A 319 -11.15 -20.74 7.19
N VAL A 320 -10.42 -21.47 8.02
CA VAL A 320 -10.01 -22.86 7.74
C VAL A 320 -11.20 -23.82 7.70
N ASP A 321 -12.20 -23.63 8.55
CA ASP A 321 -13.32 -24.56 8.66
C ASP A 321 -14.19 -24.53 7.40
N THR A 322 -14.56 -23.34 6.92
CA THR A 322 -15.30 -23.21 5.63
C THR A 322 -14.49 -23.74 4.46
N LEU A 323 -13.17 -23.58 4.45
CA LEU A 323 -12.29 -24.15 3.45
C LEU A 323 -12.34 -25.69 3.46
N LEU A 324 -12.17 -26.32 4.62
CA LEU A 324 -12.17 -27.76 4.78
C LEU A 324 -13.50 -28.38 4.36
N ASP A 325 -14.61 -27.75 4.72
CA ASP A 325 -15.96 -28.14 4.29
C ASP A 325 -16.07 -28.07 2.77
N SER A 326 -15.58 -27.00 2.15
CA SER A 326 -15.59 -26.84 0.69
C SER A 326 -14.73 -27.90 -0.02
N ILE A 327 -13.53 -28.17 0.51
CA ILE A 327 -12.64 -29.20 -0.04
C ILE A 327 -13.28 -30.58 0.12
N SER A 328 -13.86 -30.91 1.26
CA SER A 328 -14.52 -32.18 1.50
C SER A 328 -15.68 -32.39 0.56
N ALA A 329 -16.55 -31.40 0.39
CA ALA A 329 -17.75 -31.49 -0.44
C ALA A 329 -17.43 -31.58 -1.94
N ASN A 330 -16.45 -30.79 -2.43
CA ASN A 330 -16.19 -30.70 -3.88
C ASN A 330 -15.22 -31.76 -4.41
N PHE A 331 -14.37 -32.32 -3.55
CA PHE A 331 -13.31 -33.24 -3.98
C PHE A 331 -13.49 -34.69 -3.44
N GLU A 332 -14.56 -34.97 -2.72
CA GLU A 332 -14.77 -36.27 -2.07
C GLU A 332 -13.58 -36.67 -1.19
N LEU A 333 -13.09 -35.68 -0.42
CA LEU A 333 -11.98 -35.85 0.49
C LEU A 333 -12.45 -35.83 1.94
N ASN A 334 -11.72 -36.55 2.78
CA ASN A 334 -11.93 -36.53 4.21
C ASN A 334 -10.84 -35.66 4.84
N CYS A 335 -11.27 -34.58 5.53
CA CYS A 335 -10.40 -33.64 6.25
C CYS A 335 -10.53 -33.91 7.75
N THR A 336 -9.58 -34.63 8.34
CA THR A 336 -9.61 -35.01 9.76
C THR A 336 -8.60 -34.18 10.56
N ARG A 337 -9.06 -33.48 11.60
CA ARG A 337 -8.16 -32.85 12.57
C ARG A 337 -7.51 -33.94 13.45
N THR A 338 -6.21 -34.12 13.35
CA THR A 338 -5.43 -35.07 14.15
C THR A 338 -5.03 -34.49 15.50
N ASN A 339 -4.87 -33.16 15.56
CA ASN A 339 -4.65 -32.40 16.79
C ASN A 339 -5.12 -30.93 16.55
N HIS A 340 -4.88 -30.03 17.50
CA HIS A 340 -5.33 -28.63 17.42
C HIS A 340 -4.83 -27.91 16.14
N ASN A 341 -3.64 -28.23 15.67
CA ASN A 341 -2.95 -27.50 14.61
C ASN A 341 -2.64 -28.35 13.36
N THR A 342 -3.15 -29.57 13.26
CA THR A 342 -2.87 -30.44 12.11
C THR A 342 -4.14 -31.03 11.53
N VAL A 343 -4.28 -30.87 10.22
CA VAL A 343 -5.35 -31.50 9.44
C VAL A 343 -4.76 -32.50 8.47
N LEU A 344 -5.27 -33.72 8.53
CA LEU A 344 -4.94 -34.79 7.61
C LEU A 344 -6.01 -34.86 6.51
N ILE A 345 -5.59 -34.84 5.25
CA ILE A 345 -6.45 -34.88 4.07
C ILE A 345 -6.24 -36.23 3.36
N THR A 346 -7.31 -37.03 3.27
CA THR A 346 -7.31 -38.38 2.71
C THR A 346 -8.50 -38.55 1.77
N LYS A 347 -8.51 -39.65 1.01
CA LYS A 347 -9.73 -40.07 0.29
C LYS A 347 -10.79 -40.61 1.26
N ILE A 348 -12.07 -40.44 0.90
CA ILE A 348 -13.18 -40.97 1.69
C ILE A 348 -13.09 -42.53 1.79
N ASP A 349 -12.63 -43.21 0.75
CA ASP A 349 -12.53 -44.67 0.71
C ASP A 349 -11.47 -45.27 1.64
N ASP A 350 -10.44 -44.51 2.01
CA ASP A 350 -9.36 -45.02 2.88
C ASP A 350 -9.78 -45.23 4.34
N LEU A 351 -10.93 -44.67 4.77
CA LEU A 351 -11.46 -44.87 6.12
C LEU A 351 -12.32 -46.10 6.30
N SER A 352 -12.78 -46.71 5.19
CA SER A 352 -13.63 -47.90 5.23
C SER A 352 -12.85 -49.20 5.42
N ASN A 353 -11.50 -49.18 5.46
CA ASN A 353 -10.69 -50.38 5.64
C ASN A 353 -9.82 -50.32 6.91
N PRO A 354 -10.36 -50.79 8.09
CA PRO A 354 -9.61 -50.82 9.36
C PRO A 354 -8.38 -51.74 9.33
N LEU A 355 -8.26 -52.64 8.30
CA LEU A 355 -7.17 -53.62 8.21
C LEU A 355 -5.91 -53.12 7.53
N ALA A 356 -5.94 -51.92 6.90
CA ALA A 356 -4.74 -51.35 6.25
C ALA A 356 -3.74 -50.78 7.29
N GLN A 357 -4.22 -50.44 8.49
CA GLN A 357 -3.33 -49.89 9.57
C GLN A 357 -2.50 -50.94 10.31
N LEU A 358 -2.80 -52.27 10.14
CA LEU A 358 -2.06 -53.34 10.81
C LEU A 358 -0.91 -53.92 10.01
N ARG A 359 -0.69 -53.49 8.74
CA ARG A 359 0.39 -54.00 7.88
C ARG A 359 1.64 -53.12 7.81
N SER A 360 1.70 -52.01 8.55
CA SER A 360 2.83 -51.10 8.61
C SER A 360 3.50 -51.06 9.99
N ARG A 361 3.40 -52.14 10.76
CA ARG A 361 4.22 -52.35 11.97
C ARG A 361 5.18 -53.52 11.78
#